data_15fcc137ec35fcfc24339b2bc7503904
#
_entry.id   15fcc137ec35fcfc24339b2bc7503904
#
_cell.length_a   1.000
_cell.length_b   1.000
_cell.length_c   1.000
_cell.angle_alpha   90.00
_cell.angle_beta   90.00
_cell.angle_gamma   90.00
#
_symmetry.space_group_name_H-M   'P 1'
#
loop_
_entity.id
_entity.type
_entity.pdbx_description
1 polymer ?
#
loop_
_entity_poly.entity_id
_entity_poly.type
_entity_poly.pdbx_seq_one_letter_code
_entity_poly.pdbx_strand_id
1 'polypeptide(L)' 'MIRIGIIGCGKIAQVRHLPEYATNPNAQLVAYYDNNRQRAHEVAAQYGGKVYDSYFDLLKDPEIDAVSVLSLIHI' A
#
# COMPACT_ATOMS: atom_id res chain seq x y z
N MET A 1 -13.74 0.87 -10.11
CA MET A 1 -12.78 0.23 -9.20
C MET A 1 -11.90 1.31 -8.58
N ILE A 2 -11.74 1.26 -7.27
CA ILE A 2 -10.91 2.23 -6.54
C ILE A 2 -9.47 1.71 -6.51
N ARG A 3 -8.55 2.51 -7.01
CA ARG A 3 -7.12 2.18 -7.01
C ARG A 3 -6.49 2.75 -5.74
N ILE A 4 -5.90 1.86 -4.93
CA ILE A 4 -5.46 2.18 -3.58
C ILE A 4 -3.94 2.14 -3.49
N GLY A 5 -3.37 3.21 -2.90
CA GLY A 5 -1.97 3.25 -2.49
C GLY A 5 -1.85 2.98 -1.00
N ILE A 6 -0.83 2.25 -0.59
CA ILE A 6 -0.60 1.87 0.79
C ILE A 6 0.65 2.55 1.32
N ILE A 7 0.52 3.28 2.40
CA ILE A 7 1.65 3.85 3.13
C ILE A 7 1.78 3.09 4.44
N GLY A 8 2.88 2.37 4.59
CA GLY A 8 3.11 1.51 5.73
C GLY A 8 2.73 0.07 5.44
N CYS A 9 3.73 -0.79 5.25
CA CYS A 9 3.54 -2.21 4.91
C CYS A 9 3.97 -3.12 6.05
N GLY A 10 3.72 -2.68 7.28
CA GLY A 10 4.08 -3.45 8.46
C GLY A 10 3.24 -4.71 8.64
N LYS A 11 3.52 -5.45 9.71
CA LYS A 11 2.90 -6.76 9.93
C LYS A 11 1.37 -6.69 9.99
N ILE A 12 0.83 -5.68 10.65
CA ILE A 12 -0.63 -5.52 10.77
C ILE A 12 -1.25 -5.26 9.39
N ALA A 13 -0.59 -4.44 8.57
CA ALA A 13 -1.05 -4.20 7.21
C ALA A 13 -1.09 -5.50 6.41
N GLN A 14 -0.01 -6.28 6.47
CA GLN A 14 0.10 -7.52 5.70
C GLN A 14 -0.92 -8.56 6.14
N VAL A 15 -1.19 -8.67 7.44
CA VAL A 15 -2.06 -9.73 7.97
C VAL A 15 -3.53 -9.35 7.89
N ARG A 16 -3.86 -8.08 8.03
CA ARG A 16 -5.25 -7.64 8.16
C ARG A 16 -5.79 -6.86 6.98
N HIS A 17 -5.14 -5.74 6.68
CA HIS A 17 -5.72 -4.76 5.77
C HIS A 17 -5.51 -5.09 4.30
N LEU A 18 -4.32 -5.55 3.94
CA LEU A 18 -4.02 -5.87 2.56
C LEU A 18 -4.87 -7.02 2.01
N PRO A 19 -5.07 -8.12 2.77
CA PRO A 19 -5.97 -9.17 2.31
C PRO A 19 -7.40 -8.68 2.13
N GLU A 20 -7.89 -7.78 2.99
CA GLU A 20 -9.24 -7.24 2.84
C GLU A 20 -9.38 -6.45 1.55
N TYR A 21 -8.41 -5.60 1.21
CA TYR A 21 -8.42 -4.87 -0.05
C TYR A 21 -8.28 -5.80 -1.24
N ALA A 22 -7.41 -6.79 -1.14
CA ALA A 22 -7.15 -7.72 -2.24
C ALA A 22 -8.37 -8.57 -2.60
N THR A 23 -9.23 -8.86 -1.63
CA THR A 23 -10.44 -9.64 -1.86
C THR A 23 -11.66 -8.80 -2.19
N ASN A 24 -11.56 -7.47 -2.09
CA ASN A 24 -12.68 -6.58 -2.39
C ASN A 24 -12.74 -6.34 -3.90
N PRO A 25 -13.84 -6.72 -4.58
CA PRO A 25 -13.94 -6.57 -6.04
C PRO A 25 -13.96 -5.11 -6.50
N ASN A 26 -14.21 -4.17 -5.59
CA ASN A 26 -14.24 -2.74 -5.92
C ASN A 26 -12.93 -2.01 -5.61
N ALA A 27 -11.92 -2.71 -5.13
CA ALA A 27 -10.63 -2.14 -4.77
C ALA A 27 -9.48 -2.85 -5.47
N GLN A 28 -8.46 -2.09 -5.83
CA GLN A 28 -7.24 -2.62 -6.43
C GLN A 28 -6.04 -1.99 -5.76
N LEU A 29 -5.13 -2.83 -5.26
CA LEU A 29 -3.86 -2.37 -4.69
C LEU A 29 -2.90 -2.07 -5.84
N VAL A 30 -2.45 -0.81 -5.95
CA VAL A 30 -1.62 -0.38 -7.10
C VAL A 30 -0.27 0.18 -6.70
N ALA A 31 -0.09 0.61 -5.46
CA ALA A 31 1.14 1.26 -5.04
C ALA A 31 1.41 1.05 -3.56
N TYR A 32 2.70 1.05 -3.21
CA TYR A 32 3.14 0.80 -1.84
C TYR A 32 4.31 1.70 -1.47
N TYR A 33 4.34 2.15 -0.24
CA TYR A 33 5.48 2.82 0.34
C TYR A 33 5.67 2.36 1.79
N ASP A 34 6.92 2.12 2.18
CA ASP A 34 7.31 1.84 3.56
C ASP A 34 8.73 2.36 3.75
N ASN A 35 9.07 2.83 4.96
CA ASN A 35 10.43 3.20 5.30
C ASN A 35 11.40 2.04 5.09
N ASN A 36 10.94 0.83 5.31
CA ASN A 36 11.68 -0.37 4.97
C ASN A 36 11.29 -0.80 3.56
N ARG A 37 12.16 -0.51 2.60
CA ARG A 37 11.92 -0.83 1.19
C ARG A 37 11.68 -2.31 0.94
N GLN A 38 12.35 -3.16 1.69
CA GLN A 38 12.20 -4.59 1.54
C GLN A 38 10.77 -5.03 1.82
N ARG A 39 10.13 -4.48 2.84
CA ARG A 39 8.73 -4.76 3.15
C ARG A 39 7.81 -4.34 2.02
N ALA A 40 8.05 -3.17 1.45
CA ALA A 40 7.24 -2.68 0.34
C ALA A 40 7.39 -3.59 -0.88
N HIS A 41 8.61 -4.03 -1.18
CA HIS A 41 8.85 -4.95 -2.30
C HIS A 41 8.21 -6.32 -2.07
N GLU A 42 8.25 -6.82 -0.85
CA GLU A 42 7.62 -8.10 -0.51
C GLU A 42 6.10 -8.03 -0.73
N VAL A 43 5.49 -6.95 -0.29
CA VAL A 43 4.05 -6.76 -0.45
C VAL A 43 3.70 -6.60 -1.93
N ALA A 44 4.47 -5.83 -2.68
CA ALA A 44 4.24 -5.66 -4.10
C ALA A 44 4.38 -6.97 -4.86
N ALA A 45 5.32 -7.82 -4.47
CA ALA A 45 5.49 -9.12 -5.07
C ALA A 45 4.28 -10.04 -4.81
N GLN A 46 3.66 -9.89 -3.65
CA GLN A 46 2.53 -10.72 -3.26
C GLN A 46 1.21 -10.26 -3.90
N TYR A 47 0.97 -8.96 -3.94
CA TYR A 47 -0.31 -8.41 -4.39
C TYR A 47 -0.26 -7.73 -5.75
N GLY A 48 0.93 -7.48 -6.28
CA GLY A 48 1.11 -6.71 -7.49
C GLY A 48 1.07 -5.22 -7.21
N GLY A 49 1.68 -4.42 -8.09
CA GLY A 49 1.70 -2.98 -7.96
C GLY A 49 3.12 -2.43 -7.96
N LYS A 50 3.24 -1.14 -7.73
CA LYS A 50 4.51 -0.41 -7.76
C LYS A 50 4.99 -0.09 -6.36
N VAL A 51 6.30 -0.03 -6.17
CA VAL A 51 6.92 0.45 -4.95
C VAL A 51 7.46 1.85 -5.20
N TYR A 52 7.09 2.80 -4.35
CA TYR A 52 7.60 4.17 -4.41
C TYR A 52 8.70 4.39 -3.38
N ASP A 53 9.68 5.21 -3.74
CA ASP A 53 10.80 5.55 -2.85
C ASP A 53 10.43 6.61 -1.83
N SER A 54 9.34 7.32 -2.06
CA SER A 54 8.88 8.40 -1.21
C SER A 54 7.36 8.41 -1.17
N TYR A 55 6.79 8.68 0.01
CA TYR A 55 5.35 8.78 0.11
C TYR A 55 4.81 9.97 -0.69
N PHE A 56 5.62 11.01 -0.90
CA PHE A 56 5.23 12.13 -1.74
C PHE A 56 5.00 11.69 -3.18
N ASP A 57 5.89 10.84 -3.71
CA ASP A 57 5.74 10.34 -5.07
C ASP A 57 4.49 9.48 -5.21
N LEU A 58 4.20 8.68 -4.19
CA LEU A 58 2.98 7.90 -4.16
C LEU A 58 1.74 8.79 -4.17
N LEU A 59 1.74 9.84 -3.35
CA LEU A 59 0.61 10.77 -3.25
C LEU A 59 0.39 11.58 -4.52
N LYS A 60 1.42 11.77 -5.32
CA LYS A 60 1.34 12.51 -6.58
C LYS A 60 0.87 11.66 -7.76
N ASP A 61 0.78 10.35 -7.59
CA ASP A 61 0.41 9.46 -8.68
C ASP A 61 -1.08 9.68 -9.02
N PRO A 62 -1.40 10.15 -10.24
CA PRO A 62 -2.79 10.40 -10.64
C PRO A 62 -3.61 9.13 -10.79
N GLU A 63 -2.97 7.97 -10.86
CA GLU A 63 -3.67 6.69 -10.96
C GLU A 63 -4.20 6.21 -9.63
N ILE A 64 -3.78 6.82 -8.51
CA ILE A 64 -4.22 6.43 -7.17
C ILE A 64 -5.46 7.24 -6.80
N ASP A 65 -6.54 6.55 -6.51
CA ASP A 65 -7.81 7.18 -6.13
C ASP A 65 -7.91 7.42 -4.62
N ALA A 66 -7.29 6.55 -3.83
CA ALA A 66 -7.34 6.63 -2.37
C ALA A 66 -6.04 6.11 -1.77
N VAL A 67 -5.68 6.65 -0.61
CA VAL A 67 -4.47 6.23 0.10
C VAL A 67 -4.86 5.75 1.49
N SER A 68 -4.35 4.59 1.87
CA SER A 68 -4.54 4.04 3.20
C SER A 68 -3.22 4.11 3.96
N VAL A 69 -3.21 4.80 5.09
CA VAL A 69 -2.03 4.94 5.93
C VAL A 69 -2.11 3.91 7.05
N LEU A 70 -1.25 2.92 6.99
CA LEU A 70 -1.27 1.79 7.90
C LEU A 70 -0.02 1.72 8.79
N SER A 71 0.76 2.78 8.83
CA SER A 71 1.93 2.81 9.69
C SER A 71 1.51 2.91 11.15
N LEU A 72 2.25 2.22 12.01
CA LEU A 72 2.06 2.33 13.45
C LEU A 72 2.49 3.73 13.88
N ILE A 73 1.52 4.51 14.30
CA ILE A 73 1.81 5.79 14.93
C ILE A 73 1.95 5.52 16.42
N HIS A 74 3.17 5.60 16.92
CA HIS A 74 3.39 5.57 18.34
C HIS A 74 3.08 6.95 18.90
N ILE A 75 2.02 6.98 19.63
CA ILE A 75 1.66 8.19 20.37
C ILE A 75 2.29 8.12 21.73
#